data_3090831ce01865d25e51e485b6dc16f1
#
_entry.id   3090831ce01865d25e51e485b6dc16f1
#
_cell.length_a   1.000
_cell.length_b   1.000
_cell.length_c   1.000
_cell.angle_alpha   90.00
_cell.angle_beta   90.00
_cell.angle_gamma   90.00
#
_symmetry.space_group_name_H-M   'P 1'
#
loop_
_entity.id
_entity.type
_entity.pdbx_description
1 polymer ?
#
loop_
_entity_poly.entity_id
_entity_poly.type
_entity_poly.pdbx_seq_one_letter_code
_entity_poly.pdbx_strand_id
1 'polypeptide(L)'
;IVLRNIIEFSETEGVTSSAIKEYVATRLANDDNILSRLAQAGKFIGDDLYRLAKFDIEQIYKKLFSTQIKYAPSGNPIGFSNGYVASIRAITESKSAQELLDLLIEHYRKFGSGILAKYNAFRYDGELIGVSNTDDITFDSLVGIEYQKQVLIDNTKAFVSGKAANNVLLFGDRGTGKSSSVKALL
;
A
#
# COMPACT_ATOMS: atom_id res chain seq x y z
N ILE A 1 -23.29 6.22 -11.44
CA ILE A 1 -21.91 6.55 -11.02
C ILE A 1 -21.18 5.28 -10.60
N VAL A 2 -21.69 4.51 -9.60
CA VAL A 2 -20.99 3.30 -9.08
C VAL A 2 -20.75 2.26 -10.18
N LEU A 3 -21.74 1.94 -11.00
CA LEU A 3 -21.62 0.94 -12.08
C LEU A 3 -20.57 1.36 -13.12
N ARG A 4 -20.55 2.64 -13.50
CA ARG A 4 -19.52 3.17 -14.41
C ARG A 4 -18.11 3.02 -13.83
N ASN A 5 -17.92 3.37 -12.55
CA ASN A 5 -16.63 3.23 -11.88
C ASN A 5 -16.19 1.77 -11.77
N ILE A 6 -17.12 0.81 -11.59
CA ILE A 6 -16.82 -0.62 -11.58
C ILE A 6 -16.38 -1.09 -12.97
N ILE A 7 -17.06 -0.64 -14.04
CA ILE A 7 -16.69 -0.98 -15.41
C ILE A 7 -15.31 -0.40 -15.76
N GLU A 8 -15.08 0.89 -15.50
CA GLU A 8 -13.79 1.55 -15.74
C GLU A 8 -12.67 0.86 -14.93
N PHE A 9 -12.92 0.51 -13.66
CA PHE A 9 -11.99 -0.26 -12.84
C PHE A 9 -11.69 -1.64 -13.43
N SER A 10 -12.72 -2.34 -13.90
CA SER A 10 -12.60 -3.66 -14.53
C SER A 10 -11.78 -3.61 -15.83
N GLU A 11 -11.93 -2.55 -16.62
CA GLU A 11 -11.18 -2.35 -17.86
C GLU A 11 -9.70 -1.97 -17.61
N THR A 12 -9.43 -1.15 -16.60
CA THR A 12 -8.07 -0.69 -16.28
C THR A 12 -7.24 -1.72 -15.52
N GLU A 13 -7.86 -2.49 -14.62
CA GLU A 13 -7.20 -3.46 -13.75
C GLU A 13 -7.31 -4.91 -14.25
N GLY A 14 -7.99 -5.15 -15.38
CA GLY A 14 -8.12 -6.49 -15.99
C GLY A 14 -9.04 -7.45 -15.23
N VAL A 15 -9.96 -6.95 -14.43
CA VAL A 15 -10.85 -7.74 -13.56
C VAL A 15 -12.14 -8.08 -14.28
N THR A 16 -12.43 -9.36 -14.47
CA THR A 16 -13.59 -9.78 -15.25
C THR A 16 -14.78 -10.32 -14.44
N SER A 17 -14.58 -11.06 -13.36
CA SER A 17 -15.69 -11.78 -12.71
C SER A 17 -15.97 -11.42 -11.24
N SER A 18 -15.10 -10.70 -10.56
CA SER A 18 -15.32 -10.24 -9.18
C SER A 18 -15.04 -8.75 -9.01
N ALA A 19 -15.14 -7.99 -10.09
CA ALA A 19 -14.87 -6.55 -10.13
C ALA A 19 -15.55 -5.78 -8.98
N ILE A 20 -16.75 -6.18 -8.58
CA ILE A 20 -17.46 -5.52 -7.47
C ILE A 20 -16.72 -5.72 -6.14
N LYS A 21 -16.32 -6.95 -5.79
CA LYS A 21 -15.64 -7.24 -4.52
C LYS A 21 -14.28 -6.55 -4.47
N GLU A 22 -13.51 -6.65 -5.53
CA GLU A 22 -12.19 -6.04 -5.62
C GLU A 22 -12.26 -4.50 -5.63
N TYR A 23 -13.22 -3.93 -6.37
CA TYR A 23 -13.49 -2.51 -6.33
C TYR A 23 -13.82 -2.03 -4.91
N VAL A 24 -14.72 -2.74 -4.20
CA VAL A 24 -15.10 -2.38 -2.83
C VAL A 24 -13.93 -2.58 -1.87
N ALA A 25 -13.20 -3.68 -1.97
CA ALA A 25 -11.99 -3.94 -1.17
C ALA A 25 -10.95 -2.82 -1.36
N THR A 26 -10.69 -2.45 -2.61
CA THR A 26 -9.77 -1.35 -2.96
C THR A 26 -10.28 -0.01 -2.42
N ARG A 27 -11.57 0.28 -2.51
CA ARG A 27 -12.17 1.51 -1.97
C ARG A 27 -12.05 1.57 -0.44
N LEU A 28 -12.37 0.48 0.25
CA LEU A 28 -12.24 0.37 1.70
C LEU A 28 -10.77 0.55 2.13
N ALA A 29 -9.86 -0.18 1.52
CA ALA A 29 -8.43 -0.13 1.85
C ALA A 29 -7.80 1.26 1.64
N ASN A 30 -8.34 2.07 0.73
CA ASN A 30 -7.84 3.42 0.45
C ASN A 30 -8.66 4.53 1.12
N ASP A 31 -9.65 4.18 1.93
CA ASP A 31 -10.50 5.18 2.56
C ASP A 31 -9.78 5.89 3.71
N ASP A 32 -9.76 7.23 3.66
CA ASP A 32 -9.18 8.08 4.70
C ASP A 32 -10.24 8.45 5.73
N ASN A 33 -10.35 7.62 6.76
CA ASN A 33 -11.31 7.79 7.84
C ASN A 33 -10.62 7.71 9.22
N ILE A 34 -11.39 7.85 10.31
CA ILE A 34 -10.84 7.80 11.67
C ILE A 34 -10.19 6.45 11.98
N LEU A 35 -10.78 5.33 11.53
CA LEU A 35 -10.23 4.00 11.74
C LEU A 35 -8.87 3.85 11.05
N SER A 36 -8.79 4.23 9.75
CA SER A 36 -7.54 4.14 8.99
C SER A 36 -6.44 5.03 9.59
N ARG A 37 -6.78 6.26 10.00
CA ARG A 37 -5.82 7.21 10.63
C ARG A 37 -5.29 6.71 11.96
N LEU A 38 -6.12 6.12 12.81
CA LEU A 38 -5.67 5.55 14.09
C LEU A 38 -4.83 4.30 13.88
N ALA A 39 -5.26 3.41 12.97
CA ALA A 39 -4.55 2.18 12.68
C ALA A 39 -3.15 2.45 12.12
N GLN A 40 -3.02 3.32 11.10
CA GLN A 40 -1.72 3.66 10.51
C GLN A 40 -0.78 4.40 11.48
N ALA A 41 -1.34 5.14 12.44
CA ALA A 41 -0.57 5.79 13.49
C ALA A 41 -0.18 4.84 14.65
N GLY A 42 -0.56 3.55 14.58
CA GLY A 42 -0.35 2.57 15.65
C GLY A 42 -1.08 2.92 16.95
N LYS A 43 -2.11 3.77 16.90
CA LYS A 43 -2.86 4.21 18.04
C LYS A 43 -3.94 3.19 18.44
N PHE A 44 -4.37 3.26 19.70
CA PHE A 44 -5.47 2.44 20.20
C PHE A 44 -6.78 2.81 19.52
N ILE A 45 -7.49 1.77 19.04
CA ILE A 45 -8.83 1.88 18.48
C ILE A 45 -9.81 1.59 19.62
N GLY A 46 -10.52 2.62 20.08
CA GLY A 46 -11.48 2.50 21.18
C GLY A 46 -12.67 1.59 20.81
N ASP A 47 -13.28 0.98 21.84
CA ASP A 47 -14.35 -0.01 21.68
C ASP A 47 -15.57 0.52 20.91
N ASP A 48 -15.92 1.80 21.07
CA ASP A 48 -17.05 2.42 20.37
C ASP A 48 -16.78 2.55 18.87
N LEU A 49 -15.58 2.99 18.51
CA LEU A 49 -15.18 3.08 17.10
C LEU A 49 -15.07 1.69 16.47
N TYR A 50 -14.51 0.73 17.21
CA TYR A 50 -14.43 -0.65 16.73
C TYR A 50 -15.83 -1.25 16.50
N ARG A 51 -16.77 -1.06 17.43
CA ARG A 51 -18.16 -1.53 17.29
C ARG A 51 -18.87 -0.88 16.10
N LEU A 52 -18.67 0.43 15.90
CA LEU A 52 -19.24 1.14 14.76
C LEU A 52 -18.66 0.61 13.43
N ALA A 53 -17.34 0.49 13.32
CA ALA A 53 -16.67 -0.05 12.16
C ALA A 53 -17.13 -1.49 11.86
N LYS A 54 -17.26 -2.32 12.90
CA LYS A 54 -17.75 -3.69 12.78
C LYS A 54 -19.17 -3.73 12.21
N PHE A 55 -20.07 -2.89 12.73
CA PHE A 55 -21.44 -2.78 12.23
C PHE A 55 -21.47 -2.41 10.74
N ASP A 56 -20.72 -1.39 10.34
CA ASP A 56 -20.66 -0.93 8.94
C ASP A 56 -20.11 -2.03 8.02
N ILE A 57 -19.04 -2.69 8.44
CA ILE A 57 -18.41 -3.79 7.68
C ILE A 57 -19.35 -5.00 7.59
N GLU A 58 -20.12 -5.32 8.63
CA GLU A 58 -21.13 -6.38 8.56
C GLU A 58 -22.20 -6.08 7.49
N GLN A 59 -22.67 -4.83 7.38
CA GLN A 59 -23.63 -4.43 6.36
C GLN A 59 -23.02 -4.53 4.94
N ILE A 60 -21.78 -4.07 4.76
CA ILE A 60 -21.07 -4.16 3.48
C ILE A 60 -20.84 -5.64 3.12
N TYR A 61 -20.33 -6.43 4.05
CA TYR A 61 -20.05 -7.84 3.83
C TYR A 61 -21.32 -8.61 3.41
N LYS A 62 -22.41 -8.45 4.15
CA LYS A 62 -23.67 -9.10 3.87
C LYS A 62 -24.21 -8.77 2.47
N LYS A 63 -24.05 -7.53 2.01
CA LYS A 63 -24.59 -7.07 0.72
C LYS A 63 -23.70 -7.39 -0.47
N LEU A 64 -22.38 -7.37 -0.30
CA LEU A 64 -21.43 -7.36 -1.41
C LEU A 64 -20.44 -8.54 -1.38
N PHE A 65 -20.07 -9.05 -0.21
CA PHE A 65 -19.07 -10.10 -0.08
C PHE A 65 -19.67 -11.51 0.10
N SER A 66 -20.87 -11.65 0.64
CA SER A 66 -21.53 -12.95 0.84
C SER A 66 -21.94 -13.64 -0.45
N THR A 67 -21.95 -12.92 -1.57
CA THR A 67 -22.27 -13.48 -2.88
C THR A 67 -21.13 -14.41 -3.33
N GLN A 68 -21.45 -15.69 -3.62
CA GLN A 68 -20.48 -16.66 -4.14
C GLN A 68 -20.14 -16.36 -5.62
N ILE A 69 -19.32 -15.37 -5.85
CA ILE A 69 -18.70 -15.14 -7.16
C ILE A 69 -17.31 -15.78 -7.08
N LYS A 70 -17.02 -16.76 -7.93
CA LYS A 70 -15.68 -17.34 -8.03
C LYS A 70 -14.72 -16.25 -8.50
N TYR A 71 -13.80 -15.87 -7.65
CA TYR A 71 -12.73 -14.93 -7.96
C TYR A 71 -11.67 -15.65 -8.80
N ALA A 72 -11.44 -15.15 -10.00
CA ALA A 72 -10.25 -15.49 -10.77
C ALA A 72 -9.32 -14.26 -10.69
N PRO A 73 -8.20 -14.32 -9.95
CA PRO A 73 -7.29 -13.18 -9.85
C PRO A 73 -6.79 -12.85 -11.25
N SER A 74 -7.08 -11.67 -11.72
CA SER A 74 -6.35 -11.06 -12.84
C SER A 74 -4.92 -10.77 -12.38
N GLY A 75 -3.97 -10.71 -13.31
CA GLY A 75 -2.56 -10.46 -13.00
C GLY A 75 -2.34 -9.28 -12.05
N ASN A 76 -1.15 -9.18 -11.47
CA ASN A 76 -0.81 -8.07 -10.59
C ASN A 76 -1.03 -6.73 -11.31
N PRO A 77 -1.74 -5.76 -10.70
CA PRO A 77 -1.86 -4.42 -11.27
C PRO A 77 -0.45 -3.85 -11.48
N ILE A 78 -0.21 -3.34 -12.68
CA ILE A 78 1.10 -2.77 -13.02
C ILE A 78 1.35 -1.55 -12.12
N GLY A 79 2.46 -1.56 -11.39
CA GLY A 79 2.97 -0.39 -10.69
C GLY A 79 2.63 -0.28 -9.21
N PHE A 80 1.84 -1.18 -8.65
CA PHE A 80 1.62 -1.22 -7.20
C PHE A 80 2.64 -2.11 -6.50
N SER A 81 2.91 -1.84 -5.22
CA SER A 81 3.79 -2.72 -4.45
C SER A 81 3.16 -4.11 -4.31
N ASN A 82 3.98 -5.15 -4.41
CA ASN A 82 3.52 -6.55 -4.28
C ASN A 82 2.79 -6.79 -2.95
N GLY A 83 3.23 -6.15 -1.88
CA GLY A 83 2.59 -6.24 -0.56
C GLY A 83 1.19 -5.63 -0.54
N TYR A 84 1.02 -4.47 -1.17
CA TYR A 84 -0.30 -3.85 -1.31
C TYR A 84 -1.26 -4.75 -2.09
N VAL A 85 -0.83 -5.26 -3.24
CA VAL A 85 -1.65 -6.15 -4.09
C VAL A 85 -2.07 -7.41 -3.33
N ALA A 86 -1.13 -8.03 -2.60
CA ALA A 86 -1.43 -9.21 -1.77
C ALA A 86 -2.45 -8.89 -0.67
N SER A 87 -2.36 -7.72 -0.04
CA SER A 87 -3.31 -7.27 0.97
C SER A 87 -4.71 -7.02 0.40
N ILE A 88 -4.83 -6.33 -0.74
CA ILE A 88 -6.13 -6.15 -1.42
C ILE A 88 -6.76 -7.50 -1.78
N ARG A 89 -5.95 -8.44 -2.26
CA ARG A 89 -6.43 -9.80 -2.55
C ARG A 89 -6.97 -10.50 -1.31
N ALA A 90 -6.24 -10.46 -0.19
CA ALA A 90 -6.69 -11.04 1.07
C ALA A 90 -8.02 -10.41 1.55
N ILE A 91 -8.15 -9.08 1.48
CA ILE A 91 -9.38 -8.35 1.80
C ILE A 91 -10.53 -8.82 0.89
N THR A 92 -10.29 -8.95 -0.42
CA THR A 92 -11.29 -9.39 -1.41
C THR A 92 -11.77 -10.81 -1.14
N GLU A 93 -10.88 -11.70 -0.70
CA GLU A 93 -11.14 -13.13 -0.44
C GLU A 93 -11.62 -13.42 0.99
N SER A 94 -11.84 -12.39 1.81
CA SER A 94 -12.28 -12.55 3.20
C SER A 94 -13.56 -13.39 3.31
N LYS A 95 -13.59 -14.28 4.30
CA LYS A 95 -14.66 -15.28 4.47
C LYS A 95 -15.71 -14.87 5.49
N SER A 96 -15.50 -13.78 6.21
CA SER A 96 -16.41 -13.22 7.18
C SER A 96 -16.25 -11.72 7.31
N ALA A 97 -17.28 -11.04 7.83
CA ALA A 97 -17.20 -9.61 8.13
C ALA A 97 -16.11 -9.30 9.18
N GLN A 98 -15.92 -10.18 10.15
CA GLN A 98 -14.87 -10.03 11.16
C GLN A 98 -13.49 -10.10 10.50
N GLU A 99 -13.24 -11.10 9.67
CA GLU A 99 -11.97 -11.25 8.93
C GLU A 99 -11.72 -10.05 8.01
N LEU A 100 -12.77 -9.55 7.33
CA LEU A 100 -12.67 -8.34 6.50
C LEU A 100 -12.22 -7.13 7.32
N LEU A 101 -12.80 -6.91 8.50
CA LEU A 101 -12.42 -5.81 9.38
C LEU A 101 -10.97 -5.95 9.88
N ASP A 102 -10.58 -7.15 10.30
CA ASP A 102 -9.24 -7.41 10.82
C ASP A 102 -8.16 -7.20 9.74
N LEU A 103 -8.42 -7.69 8.51
CA LEU A 103 -7.55 -7.47 7.35
C LEU A 103 -7.45 -5.99 6.96
N LEU A 104 -8.54 -5.23 7.04
CA LEU A 104 -8.51 -3.79 6.80
C LEU A 104 -7.67 -3.05 7.86
N ILE A 105 -7.82 -3.38 9.13
CA ILE A 105 -7.02 -2.78 10.21
C ILE A 105 -5.53 -3.11 10.02
N GLU A 106 -5.21 -4.36 9.65
CA GLU A 106 -3.84 -4.78 9.35
C GLU A 106 -3.28 -4.03 8.13
N HIS A 107 -4.09 -3.90 7.07
CA HIS A 107 -3.74 -3.12 5.88
C HIS A 107 -3.37 -1.68 6.25
N TYR A 108 -4.22 -1.00 7.00
CA TYR A 108 -3.97 0.38 7.42
C TYR A 108 -2.72 0.53 8.28
N ARG A 109 -2.44 -0.43 9.16
CA ARG A 109 -1.22 -0.44 9.98
C ARG A 109 0.04 -0.60 9.14
N LYS A 110 -0.01 -1.43 8.11
CA LYS A 110 1.16 -1.80 7.33
C LYS A 110 1.42 -0.86 6.16
N PHE A 111 0.38 -0.44 5.46
CA PHE A 111 0.50 0.34 4.23
C PHE A 111 -0.05 1.76 4.35
N GLY A 112 -0.86 2.04 5.36
CA GLY A 112 -1.62 3.29 5.45
C GLY A 112 -2.84 3.28 4.55
N SER A 113 -3.25 4.45 4.08
CA SER A 113 -4.38 4.65 3.17
C SER A 113 -4.02 5.58 2.01
N GLY A 114 -4.85 5.60 0.97
CA GLY A 114 -4.67 6.50 -0.17
C GLY A 114 -3.48 6.16 -1.07
N ILE A 115 -2.87 7.19 -1.66
CA ILE A 115 -1.77 7.02 -2.63
C ILE A 115 -0.50 6.47 -1.98
N LEU A 116 -0.24 6.80 -0.71
CA LEU A 116 0.95 6.35 0.00
C LEU A 116 0.95 4.83 0.27
N ALA A 117 -0.24 4.22 0.33
CA ALA A 117 -0.37 2.78 0.47
C ALA A 117 -0.02 2.01 -0.81
N LYS A 118 -0.22 2.62 -1.97
CA LYS A 118 -0.13 1.95 -3.28
C LYS A 118 1.30 1.85 -3.82
N TYR A 119 2.10 2.89 -3.60
CA TYR A 119 3.40 3.05 -4.23
C TYR A 119 4.52 3.14 -3.21
N ASN A 120 5.69 2.64 -3.57
CA ASN A 120 6.90 2.75 -2.74
C ASN A 120 7.71 4.02 -3.06
N ALA A 121 7.48 4.63 -4.23
CA ALA A 121 8.19 5.81 -4.68
C ALA A 121 7.24 6.88 -5.23
N PHE A 122 7.62 8.13 -5.07
CA PHE A 122 6.81 9.27 -5.46
C PHE A 122 7.66 10.33 -6.15
N ARG A 123 7.03 11.02 -7.11
CA ARG A 123 7.51 12.28 -7.66
C ARG A 123 6.61 13.40 -7.15
N TYR A 124 7.20 14.55 -6.85
CA TYR A 124 6.47 15.76 -6.52
C TYR A 124 6.45 16.71 -7.73
N ASP A 125 5.25 17.10 -8.15
CA ASP A 125 5.03 18.05 -9.24
C ASP A 125 3.78 18.90 -8.92
N GLY A 126 3.91 19.71 -7.85
CA GLY A 126 2.75 20.38 -7.24
C GLY A 126 1.89 19.46 -6.37
N GLU A 127 1.85 18.16 -6.69
CA GLU A 127 1.22 17.09 -5.91
C GLU A 127 2.11 15.84 -5.89
N LEU A 128 1.81 14.90 -4.99
CA LEU A 128 2.49 13.61 -4.97
C LEU A 128 1.93 12.69 -6.05
N ILE A 129 2.80 12.25 -6.95
CA ILE A 129 2.48 11.31 -8.04
C ILE A 129 3.22 10.01 -7.77
N GLY A 130 2.49 8.89 -7.67
CA GLY A 130 3.09 7.57 -7.48
C GLY A 130 3.90 7.14 -8.71
N VAL A 131 5.07 6.54 -8.48
CA VAL A 131 5.94 5.99 -9.52
C VAL A 131 5.70 4.50 -9.65
N SER A 132 5.16 4.08 -10.80
CA SER A 132 4.76 2.69 -11.07
C SER A 132 5.93 1.75 -11.37
N ASN A 133 6.96 2.26 -12.05
CA ASN A 133 8.14 1.50 -12.43
C ASN A 133 9.34 2.08 -11.71
N THR A 134 9.74 1.45 -10.63
CA THR A 134 11.06 1.67 -10.02
C THR A 134 12.02 0.68 -10.63
N ASP A 135 13.25 1.13 -10.95
CA ASP A 135 14.29 0.21 -11.38
C ASP A 135 14.58 -0.80 -10.26
N ASP A 136 14.74 -2.07 -10.58
CA ASP A 136 15.11 -3.14 -9.64
C ASP A 136 16.60 -3.04 -9.26
N ILE A 137 16.99 -1.90 -8.69
CA ILE A 137 18.35 -1.65 -8.22
C ILE A 137 18.43 -2.08 -6.76
N THR A 138 19.39 -2.93 -6.46
CA THR A 138 19.72 -3.34 -5.09
C THR A 138 21.09 -2.82 -4.71
N PHE A 139 21.38 -2.74 -3.41
CA PHE A 139 22.71 -2.37 -2.93
C PHE A 139 23.80 -3.34 -3.37
N ASP A 140 23.47 -4.61 -3.64
CA ASP A 140 24.41 -5.61 -4.13
C ASP A 140 24.93 -5.29 -5.53
N SER A 141 24.14 -4.59 -6.34
CA SER A 141 24.53 -4.14 -7.69
C SER A 141 25.47 -2.93 -7.69
N LEU A 142 25.64 -2.27 -6.56
CA LEU A 142 26.49 -1.07 -6.41
C LEU A 142 27.85 -1.47 -5.85
N VAL A 143 28.89 -1.49 -6.68
CA VAL A 143 30.23 -1.92 -6.32
C VAL A 143 31.13 -0.71 -6.07
N GLY A 144 32.06 -0.83 -5.09
CA GLY A 144 33.09 0.17 -4.82
C GLY A 144 32.67 1.34 -3.93
N ILE A 145 31.49 1.26 -3.31
CA ILE A 145 30.94 2.28 -2.40
C ILE A 145 30.43 1.66 -1.09
N GLU A 146 31.07 0.59 -0.61
CA GLU A 146 30.58 -0.22 0.53
C GLU A 146 30.42 0.60 1.81
N TYR A 147 31.37 1.49 2.10
CA TYR A 147 31.30 2.38 3.26
C TYR A 147 30.10 3.32 3.17
N GLN A 148 29.92 3.97 2.02
CA GLN A 148 28.82 4.92 1.79
C GLN A 148 27.46 4.21 1.84
N LYS A 149 27.37 2.98 1.30
CA LYS A 149 26.18 2.12 1.43
C LYS A 149 25.82 1.89 2.88
N GLN A 150 26.77 1.43 3.68
CA GLN A 150 26.53 1.11 5.08
C GLN A 150 26.06 2.34 5.87
N VAL A 151 26.73 3.48 5.70
CA VAL A 151 26.33 4.74 6.36
C VAL A 151 24.91 5.15 5.97
N LEU A 152 24.56 5.06 4.69
CA LEU A 152 23.23 5.40 4.20
C LEU A 152 22.15 4.44 4.76
N ILE A 153 22.42 3.14 4.74
CA ILE A 153 21.50 2.11 5.27
C ILE A 153 21.27 2.32 6.76
N ASP A 154 22.34 2.50 7.55
CA ASP A 154 22.23 2.63 9.01
C ASP A 154 21.45 3.89 9.40
N ASN A 155 21.73 5.02 8.73
CA ASN A 155 21.00 6.26 8.95
C ASN A 155 19.52 6.12 8.57
N THR A 156 19.23 5.47 7.45
CA THR A 156 17.84 5.24 7.00
C THR A 156 17.09 4.29 7.94
N LYS A 157 17.75 3.21 8.41
CA LYS A 157 17.17 2.30 9.42
C LYS A 157 16.88 3.01 10.74
N ALA A 158 17.76 3.90 11.18
CA ALA A 158 17.55 4.72 12.37
C ALA A 158 16.32 5.60 12.21
N PHE A 159 16.20 6.29 11.07
CA PHE A 159 15.05 7.14 10.73
C PHE A 159 13.72 6.36 10.74
N VAL A 160 13.65 5.26 10.01
CA VAL A 160 12.43 4.42 9.92
C VAL A 160 12.04 3.83 11.27
N SER A 161 13.04 3.57 12.15
CA SER A 161 12.80 3.07 13.50
C SER A 161 12.42 4.17 14.51
N GLY A 162 12.21 5.41 14.06
CA GLY A 162 11.89 6.54 14.93
C GLY A 162 13.04 7.00 15.84
N LYS A 163 14.28 6.59 15.54
CA LYS A 163 15.50 7.02 16.24
C LYS A 163 16.06 8.31 15.62
N ALA A 164 16.97 8.95 16.32
CA ALA A 164 17.69 10.10 15.80
C ALA A 164 18.46 9.72 14.52
N ALA A 165 18.23 10.46 13.44
CA ALA A 165 18.87 10.30 12.15
C ALA A 165 19.20 11.67 11.57
N ASN A 166 20.21 11.72 10.69
CA ASN A 166 20.64 12.94 10.05
C ASN A 166 20.07 13.08 8.63
N ASN A 167 19.98 14.33 8.16
CA ASN A 167 19.78 14.59 6.73
C ASN A 167 20.99 14.06 5.94
N VAL A 168 20.72 13.53 4.74
CA VAL A 168 21.76 12.95 3.88
C VAL A 168 21.90 13.77 2.62
N LEU A 169 23.15 14.14 2.28
CA LEU A 169 23.53 14.74 1.01
C LEU A 169 24.45 13.78 0.26
N LEU A 170 24.00 13.28 -0.89
CA LEU A 170 24.81 12.47 -1.80
C LEU A 170 25.46 13.39 -2.85
N PHE A 171 26.79 13.47 -2.85
CA PHE A 171 27.55 14.26 -3.81
C PHE A 171 28.64 13.42 -4.49
N GLY A 172 29.13 13.88 -5.63
CA GLY A 172 30.15 13.20 -6.43
C GLY A 172 29.86 13.32 -7.93
N ASP A 173 30.74 12.78 -8.76
CA ASP A 173 30.67 12.87 -10.22
C ASP A 173 29.45 12.13 -10.80
N ARG A 174 29.12 12.44 -12.05
CA ARG A 174 28.08 11.72 -12.78
C ARG A 174 28.44 10.24 -12.89
N GLY A 175 27.45 9.36 -12.70
CA GLY A 175 27.64 7.91 -12.84
C GLY A 175 28.15 7.19 -11.58
N THR A 176 28.38 7.89 -10.45
CA THR A 176 28.90 7.31 -9.20
C THR A 176 27.82 6.63 -8.32
N GLY A 177 26.65 6.28 -8.86
CA GLY A 177 25.64 5.50 -8.15
C GLY A 177 24.71 6.28 -7.19
N LYS A 178 24.77 7.63 -7.14
CA LYS A 178 23.97 8.44 -6.20
C LYS A 178 22.45 8.16 -6.29
N SER A 179 21.88 8.31 -7.48
CA SER A 179 20.45 8.04 -7.70
C SER A 179 20.11 6.56 -7.52
N SER A 180 21.04 5.67 -7.88
CA SER A 180 20.90 4.23 -7.68
C SER A 180 20.90 3.86 -6.19
N SER A 181 21.71 4.53 -5.37
CA SER A 181 21.71 4.34 -3.91
C SER A 181 20.38 4.76 -3.27
N VAL A 182 19.74 5.82 -3.77
CA VAL A 182 18.40 6.23 -3.29
C VAL A 182 17.34 5.19 -3.70
N LYS A 183 17.39 4.71 -4.95
CA LYS A 183 16.47 3.68 -5.43
C LYS A 183 16.65 2.35 -4.70
N ALA A 184 17.87 1.99 -4.33
CA ALA A 184 18.16 0.76 -3.59
C ALA A 184 17.65 0.76 -2.13
N LEU A 185 17.16 1.89 -1.62
CA LEU A 185 16.50 1.99 -0.31
C LEU A 185 15.02 1.57 -0.33
N LEU A 186 14.41 1.48 -1.52
CA LEU A 186 13.01 1.10 -1.70
C LEU A 186 12.79 -0.40 -1.51
#